data_4c1e125f922c8108b7251ab7895cacca
#
_entry.id   4c1e125f922c8108b7251ab7895cacca
#
_cell.length_a   1.000
_cell.length_b   1.000
_cell.length_c   1.000
_cell.angle_alpha   90.00
_cell.angle_beta   90.00
_cell.angle_gamma   90.00
#
_symmetry.space_group_name_H-M   'P 1'
#
loop_
_entity.id
_entity.type
_entity.pdbx_description
1 polymer ?
#
loop_
_entity_poly.entity_id
_entity_poly.type
_entity_poly.pdbx_seq_one_letter_code
_entity_poly.pdbx_strand_id
1 'polypeptide(L)'
;MPIALLETKLYVPRSRRGLVLRPRLSERLDRGAESKLVLVSAPAGFGKTTLLAEWLAAGPGARLAAWLSLDRGDNDPASFWAYVIAALRMVVPGVGESALALLDARQPPPVEMVLTALLNDLGAVAGEIVLVLDDYHVIDAREVRDGMAFLLDHLPPRLHVVIASRADPALPLARMRAR
;
A
#
# COMPACT_ATOMS: atom_id res chain seq x y z
N MET A 1 -16.76 -5.17 16.66
CA MET A 1 -17.49 -4.08 15.98
C MET A 1 -16.75 -3.74 14.71
N PRO A 2 -17.41 -3.60 13.56
CA PRO A 2 -16.69 -3.23 12.33
C PRO A 2 -16.00 -1.89 12.53
N ILE A 3 -14.74 -1.82 12.10
CA ILE A 3 -13.95 -0.58 12.13
C ILE A 3 -14.57 0.37 11.11
N ALA A 4 -15.01 1.57 11.57
CA ALA A 4 -15.54 2.60 10.67
C ALA A 4 -14.38 3.19 9.88
N LEU A 5 -14.37 3.01 8.57
CA LEU A 5 -13.32 3.49 7.68
C LEU A 5 -13.74 4.79 6.97
N LEU A 6 -12.83 5.75 6.89
CA LEU A 6 -13.00 6.97 6.12
C LEU A 6 -12.65 6.70 4.65
N GLU A 7 -13.65 6.51 3.79
CA GLU A 7 -13.46 6.12 2.39
C GLU A 7 -12.61 7.10 1.57
N THR A 8 -12.60 8.39 1.93
CA THR A 8 -11.79 9.39 1.23
C THR A 8 -10.29 9.11 1.27
N LYS A 9 -9.81 8.29 2.23
CA LYS A 9 -8.42 7.83 2.30
C LYS A 9 -8.08 6.79 1.22
N LEU A 10 -9.10 6.14 0.64
CA LEU A 10 -8.97 5.04 -0.33
C LEU A 10 -9.00 5.52 -1.79
N TYR A 11 -9.22 6.81 -2.02
CA TYR A 11 -9.27 7.34 -3.39
C TYR A 11 -7.93 7.92 -3.83
N VAL A 12 -7.54 7.59 -5.05
CA VAL A 12 -6.39 8.26 -5.68
C VAL A 12 -6.68 9.76 -5.76
N PRO A 13 -5.82 10.62 -5.21
CA PRO A 13 -6.01 12.06 -5.27
C PRO A 13 -6.11 12.56 -6.71
N ARG A 14 -7.04 13.47 -7.00
CA ARG A 14 -7.17 14.05 -8.33
C ARG A 14 -5.98 14.94 -8.63
N SER A 15 -5.34 14.73 -9.76
CA SER A 15 -4.30 15.62 -10.26
C SER A 15 -4.86 17.02 -10.54
N ARG A 16 -4.16 18.05 -10.09
CA ARG A 16 -4.52 19.44 -10.42
C ARG A 16 -4.16 19.73 -11.87
N ARG A 17 -5.00 20.50 -12.57
CA ARG A 17 -4.69 20.96 -13.93
C ARG A 17 -3.44 21.85 -13.93
N GLY A 18 -2.54 21.68 -14.91
CA GLY A 18 -1.36 22.53 -15.09
C GLY A 18 -0.10 22.05 -14.35
N LEU A 19 -0.01 20.77 -14.02
CA LEU A 19 1.19 20.18 -13.38
C LEU A 19 2.32 19.98 -14.40
N VAL A 20 3.55 20.12 -13.92
CA VAL A 20 4.76 19.82 -14.71
C VAL A 20 4.92 18.32 -14.81
N LEU A 21 4.75 17.77 -16.01
CA LEU A 21 5.01 16.36 -16.28
C LEU A 21 6.47 16.01 -15.98
N ARG A 22 6.69 14.87 -15.35
CA ARG A 22 8.01 14.35 -14.97
C ARG A 22 8.29 12.98 -15.63
N PRO A 23 8.48 12.93 -16.96
CA PRO A 23 8.58 11.67 -17.72
C PRO A 23 9.64 10.72 -17.16
N ARG A 24 10.83 11.24 -16.83
CA ARG A 24 11.94 10.45 -16.25
C ARG A 24 11.57 9.76 -14.93
N LEU A 25 10.75 10.39 -14.09
CA LEU A 25 10.31 9.80 -12.84
C LEU A 25 9.22 8.75 -13.08
N SER A 26 8.30 9.00 -14.02
CA SER A 26 7.29 8.03 -14.42
C SER A 26 7.93 6.78 -15.02
N GLU A 27 8.93 6.91 -15.90
CA GLU A 27 9.70 5.79 -16.45
C GLU A 27 10.46 5.00 -15.37
N ARG A 28 10.95 5.68 -14.32
CA ARG A 28 11.57 5.00 -13.17
C ARG A 28 10.55 4.24 -12.33
N LEU A 29 9.34 4.78 -12.18
CA LEU A 29 8.23 4.09 -11.52
C LEU A 29 7.79 2.87 -12.31
N ASP A 30 7.69 2.96 -13.64
CA ASP A 30 7.33 1.82 -14.50
C ASP A 30 8.35 0.68 -14.38
N ARG A 31 9.64 1.00 -14.43
CA ARG A 31 10.70 -0.01 -14.20
C ARG A 31 10.68 -0.55 -12.77
N GLY A 32 10.39 0.31 -11.78
CA GLY A 32 10.27 -0.09 -10.39
C GLY A 32 9.03 -0.94 -10.12
N ALA A 33 7.95 -0.76 -10.89
CA ALA A 33 6.71 -1.51 -10.74
C ALA A 33 6.84 -3.01 -11.09
N GLU A 34 7.97 -3.43 -11.66
CA GLU A 34 8.34 -4.85 -11.80
C GLU A 34 8.95 -5.43 -10.51
N SER A 35 9.33 -4.55 -9.58
CA SER A 35 9.89 -4.93 -8.28
C SER A 35 8.78 -5.09 -7.24
N LYS A 36 9.02 -5.88 -6.20
CA LYS A 36 8.08 -6.07 -5.08
C LYS A 36 7.78 -4.78 -4.33
N LEU A 37 8.77 -3.90 -4.20
CA LEU A 37 8.68 -2.64 -3.46
C LEU A 37 9.32 -1.49 -4.22
N VAL A 38 8.59 -0.39 -4.31
CA VAL A 38 9.10 0.91 -4.77
C VAL A 38 9.01 1.91 -3.62
N LEU A 39 10.10 2.58 -3.32
CA LEU A 39 10.14 3.67 -2.34
C LEU A 39 10.31 5.02 -3.03
N VAL A 40 9.35 5.92 -2.81
CA VAL A 40 9.39 7.31 -3.25
C VAL A 40 9.64 8.19 -2.04
N SER A 41 10.91 8.54 -1.82
CA SER A 41 11.34 9.35 -0.68
C SER A 41 11.73 10.75 -1.13
N ALA A 42 11.08 11.77 -0.57
CA ALA A 42 11.41 13.18 -0.78
C ALA A 42 10.77 14.05 0.32
N PRO A 43 11.33 15.23 0.63
CA PRO A 43 10.74 16.15 1.61
C PRO A 43 9.29 16.55 1.29
N ALA A 44 8.63 17.22 2.25
CA ALA A 44 7.30 17.76 2.03
C ALA A 44 7.27 18.76 0.86
N GLY A 45 6.18 18.78 0.10
CA GLY A 45 6.00 19.72 -1.02
C GLY A 45 6.68 19.32 -2.34
N PHE A 46 7.43 18.23 -2.40
CA PHE A 46 8.12 17.77 -3.63
C PHE A 46 7.19 17.01 -4.60
N GLY A 47 5.90 16.95 -4.31
CA GLY A 47 4.89 16.42 -5.23
C GLY A 47 4.88 14.89 -5.38
N LYS A 48 5.22 14.14 -4.32
CA LYS A 48 5.19 12.67 -4.33
C LYS A 48 3.80 12.12 -4.65
N THR A 49 2.80 12.56 -3.90
CA THR A 49 1.38 12.18 -4.11
C THR A 49 0.93 12.47 -5.52
N THR A 50 1.25 13.65 -6.03
CA THR A 50 0.91 14.07 -7.40
C THR A 50 1.60 13.19 -8.44
N LEU A 51 2.90 12.92 -8.28
CA LEU A 51 3.66 12.06 -9.18
C LEU A 51 3.04 10.66 -9.26
N LEU A 52 2.69 10.08 -8.11
CA LEU A 52 2.08 8.74 -8.06
C LEU A 52 0.68 8.73 -8.66
N ALA A 53 -0.14 9.75 -8.39
CA ALA A 53 -1.47 9.87 -8.98
C ALA A 53 -1.41 10.01 -10.52
N GLU A 54 -0.48 10.81 -11.03
CA GLU A 54 -0.25 10.97 -12.48
C GLU A 54 0.26 9.67 -13.11
N TRP A 55 1.22 9.02 -12.47
CA TRP A 55 1.76 7.75 -12.92
C TRP A 55 0.68 6.66 -13.03
N LEU A 56 -0.20 6.56 -12.02
CA LEU A 56 -1.32 5.62 -12.06
C LEU A 56 -2.32 5.96 -13.15
N ALA A 57 -2.60 7.25 -13.37
CA ALA A 57 -3.53 7.70 -14.40
C ALA A 57 -2.99 7.48 -15.84
N ALA A 58 -1.67 7.57 -16.03
CA ALA A 58 -1.01 7.38 -17.32
C ALA A 58 -0.65 5.91 -17.61
N GLY A 59 -0.69 5.06 -16.61
CA GLY A 59 -0.29 3.65 -16.74
C GLY A 59 -1.19 2.85 -17.67
N PRO A 60 -0.70 1.75 -18.25
CA PRO A 60 -1.52 0.86 -19.06
C PRO A 60 -2.69 0.36 -18.19
N GLY A 61 -3.92 0.49 -18.70
CA GLY A 61 -5.18 0.23 -17.97
C GLY A 61 -5.41 -1.20 -17.45
N ALA A 62 -4.39 -2.03 -17.43
CA ALA A 62 -4.42 -3.40 -16.94
C ALA A 62 -4.00 -3.55 -15.47
N ARG A 63 -3.46 -2.48 -14.84
CA ARG A 63 -3.05 -2.53 -13.42
C ARG A 63 -4.19 -2.12 -12.50
N LEU A 64 -4.43 -2.93 -11.49
CA LEU A 64 -5.39 -2.63 -10.44
C LEU A 64 -4.68 -1.77 -9.38
N ALA A 65 -5.03 -0.49 -9.28
CA ALA A 65 -4.37 0.45 -8.37
C ALA A 65 -5.18 0.66 -7.09
N ALA A 66 -4.73 0.09 -5.98
CA ALA A 66 -5.25 0.33 -4.65
C ALA A 66 -4.48 1.49 -4.00
N TRP A 67 -5.19 2.44 -3.39
CA TRP A 67 -4.61 3.62 -2.75
C TRP A 67 -5.01 3.72 -1.30
N LEU A 68 -4.06 4.08 -0.45
CA LEU A 68 -4.30 4.44 0.94
C LEU A 68 -3.47 5.66 1.33
N SER A 69 -4.16 6.76 1.66
CA SER A 69 -3.55 7.94 2.28
C SER A 69 -3.51 7.75 3.79
N LEU A 70 -2.31 7.72 4.36
CA LEU A 70 -2.09 7.45 5.77
C LEU A 70 -2.08 8.73 6.61
N ASP A 71 -2.55 8.63 7.84
CA ASP A 71 -2.42 9.66 8.87
C ASP A 71 -2.00 9.04 10.21
N ARG A 72 -1.83 9.88 11.23
CA ARG A 72 -1.36 9.42 12.55
C ARG A 72 -2.33 8.46 13.25
N GLY A 73 -3.61 8.51 12.91
CA GLY A 73 -4.62 7.59 13.43
C GLY A 73 -4.41 6.14 12.98
N ASP A 74 -3.66 5.94 11.90
CA ASP A 74 -3.38 4.61 11.34
C ASP A 74 -2.24 3.87 12.07
N ASN A 75 -1.75 4.40 13.19
CA ASN A 75 -0.78 3.70 14.05
C ASN A 75 -1.42 2.61 14.91
N ASP A 76 -2.76 2.50 14.97
CA ASP A 76 -3.43 1.33 15.50
C ASP A 76 -3.35 0.17 14.49
N PRO A 77 -2.75 -0.99 14.87
CA PRO A 77 -2.52 -2.09 13.91
C PRO A 77 -3.80 -2.64 13.28
N ALA A 78 -4.88 -2.75 14.05
CA ALA A 78 -6.15 -3.26 13.53
C ALA A 78 -6.75 -2.29 12.49
N SER A 79 -6.71 -1.00 12.79
CA SER A 79 -7.14 0.07 11.88
C SER A 79 -6.31 0.09 10.61
N PHE A 80 -4.96 0.06 10.72
CA PHE A 80 -4.05 0.06 9.60
C PHE A 80 -4.35 -1.08 8.62
N TRP A 81 -4.45 -2.31 9.12
CA TRP A 81 -4.69 -3.48 8.28
C TRP A 81 -6.11 -3.50 7.71
N ALA A 82 -7.11 -3.02 8.45
CA ALA A 82 -8.46 -2.85 7.93
C ALA A 82 -8.48 -1.88 6.73
N TYR A 83 -7.75 -0.76 6.80
CA TYR A 83 -7.60 0.17 5.67
C TYR A 83 -6.85 -0.44 4.49
N VAL A 84 -5.76 -1.16 4.72
CA VAL A 84 -5.01 -1.86 3.65
C VAL A 84 -5.93 -2.85 2.92
N ILE A 85 -6.67 -3.67 3.66
CA ILE A 85 -7.61 -4.62 3.08
C ILE A 85 -8.73 -3.88 2.33
N ALA A 86 -9.28 -2.80 2.89
CA ALA A 86 -10.31 -2.01 2.24
C ALA A 86 -9.81 -1.39 0.92
N ALA A 87 -8.58 -0.86 0.88
CA ALA A 87 -7.97 -0.34 -0.34
C ALA A 87 -7.85 -1.42 -1.42
N LEU A 88 -7.42 -2.61 -1.07
CA LEU A 88 -7.31 -3.76 -1.98
C LEU A 88 -8.70 -4.21 -2.48
N ARG A 89 -9.72 -4.19 -1.63
CA ARG A 89 -11.10 -4.53 -1.99
C ARG A 89 -11.75 -3.56 -2.97
N MET A 90 -11.30 -2.31 -3.01
CA MET A 90 -11.76 -1.33 -4.02
C MET A 90 -11.44 -1.79 -5.44
N VAL A 91 -10.39 -2.57 -5.62
CA VAL A 91 -9.93 -3.02 -6.95
C VAL A 91 -10.08 -4.52 -7.17
N VAL A 92 -10.14 -5.30 -6.09
CA VAL A 92 -10.37 -6.75 -6.12
C VAL A 92 -11.50 -7.10 -5.14
N PRO A 93 -12.76 -7.08 -5.58
CA PRO A 93 -13.89 -7.41 -4.72
C PRO A 93 -13.76 -8.80 -4.08
N GLY A 94 -14.05 -8.89 -2.78
CA GLY A 94 -13.99 -10.14 -2.01
C GLY A 94 -12.63 -10.50 -1.43
N VAL A 95 -11.52 -9.88 -1.88
CA VAL A 95 -10.20 -10.14 -1.30
C VAL A 95 -10.16 -9.74 0.19
N GLY A 96 -9.49 -10.54 1.01
CA GLY A 96 -9.29 -10.26 2.44
C GLY A 96 -10.53 -10.39 3.32
N GLU A 97 -11.59 -11.06 2.87
CA GLU A 97 -12.79 -11.27 3.69
C GLU A 97 -12.46 -12.07 4.96
N SER A 98 -11.72 -13.16 4.82
CA SER A 98 -11.26 -13.95 5.96
C SER A 98 -10.31 -13.16 6.87
N ALA A 99 -9.43 -12.33 6.29
CA ALA A 99 -8.52 -11.48 7.05
C ALA A 99 -9.27 -10.43 7.89
N LEU A 100 -10.31 -9.79 7.34
CA LEU A 100 -11.18 -8.87 8.08
C LEU A 100 -11.93 -9.58 9.22
N ALA A 101 -12.44 -10.78 8.98
CA ALA A 101 -13.11 -11.56 10.02
C ALA A 101 -12.17 -11.89 11.20
N LEU A 102 -10.88 -12.13 10.91
CA LEU A 102 -9.85 -12.33 11.93
C LEU A 102 -9.54 -11.05 12.70
N LEU A 103 -9.48 -9.89 12.04
CA LEU A 103 -9.29 -8.59 12.69
C LEU A 103 -10.46 -8.21 13.61
N ASP A 104 -11.69 -8.54 13.21
CA ASP A 104 -12.91 -8.23 13.97
C ASP A 104 -13.19 -9.23 15.11
N ALA A 105 -12.40 -10.28 15.24
CA ALA A 105 -12.56 -11.27 16.30
C ALA A 105 -12.41 -10.64 17.70
N ARG A 106 -13.15 -11.15 18.69
CA ARG A 106 -13.06 -10.69 20.08
C ARG A 106 -11.64 -10.75 20.67
N GLN A 107 -10.86 -11.70 20.19
CA GLN A 107 -9.44 -11.86 20.48
C GLN A 107 -8.74 -12.00 19.12
N PRO A 108 -8.28 -10.91 18.52
CA PRO A 108 -7.58 -10.97 17.25
C PRO A 108 -6.34 -11.86 17.36
N PRO A 109 -6.09 -12.74 16.39
CA PRO A 109 -4.88 -13.54 16.35
C PRO A 109 -3.66 -12.64 16.05
N PRO A 110 -2.43 -13.18 16.14
CA PRO A 110 -1.24 -12.50 15.66
C PRO A 110 -1.42 -11.99 14.24
N VAL A 111 -0.89 -10.81 13.95
CA VAL A 111 -1.07 -10.13 12.64
C VAL A 111 -0.60 -10.98 11.47
N GLU A 112 0.39 -11.84 11.67
CA GLU A 112 0.90 -12.77 10.66
C GLU A 112 -0.18 -13.74 10.15
N MET A 113 -1.11 -14.16 11.02
CA MET A 113 -2.23 -15.01 10.61
C MET A 113 -3.22 -14.24 9.73
N VAL A 114 -3.52 -12.99 10.08
CA VAL A 114 -4.36 -12.09 9.28
C VAL A 114 -3.72 -11.87 7.91
N LEU A 115 -2.43 -11.56 7.89
CA LEU A 115 -1.69 -11.31 6.65
C LEU A 115 -1.52 -12.57 5.81
N THR A 116 -1.38 -13.74 6.42
CA THR A 116 -1.34 -15.00 5.69
C THR A 116 -2.65 -15.25 4.94
N ALA A 117 -3.80 -15.01 5.59
CA ALA A 117 -5.11 -15.12 4.93
C ALA A 117 -5.22 -14.14 3.75
N LEU A 118 -4.83 -12.88 3.96
CA LEU A 118 -4.83 -11.85 2.91
C LEU A 118 -3.90 -12.22 1.73
N LEU A 119 -2.68 -12.67 2.02
CA LEU A 119 -1.69 -13.04 1.00
C LEU A 119 -2.14 -14.24 0.16
N ASN A 120 -2.83 -15.22 0.77
CA ASN A 120 -3.40 -16.36 0.06
C ASN A 120 -4.49 -15.90 -0.92
N ASP A 121 -5.38 -15.00 -0.50
CA ASP A 121 -6.41 -14.44 -1.37
C ASP A 121 -5.77 -13.67 -2.54
N LEU A 122 -4.77 -12.84 -2.27
CA LEU A 122 -4.03 -12.06 -3.28
C LEU A 122 -3.26 -12.94 -4.25
N GLY A 123 -2.73 -14.07 -3.78
CA GLY A 123 -2.03 -15.05 -4.61
C GLY A 123 -2.92 -15.70 -5.68
N ALA A 124 -4.23 -15.74 -5.45
CA ALA A 124 -5.22 -16.27 -6.40
C ALA A 124 -5.68 -15.23 -7.45
N VAL A 125 -5.31 -13.95 -7.31
CA VAL A 125 -5.71 -12.89 -8.24
C VAL A 125 -4.91 -12.98 -9.55
N ALA A 126 -5.61 -12.95 -10.68
CA ALA A 126 -4.98 -13.06 -12.00
C ALA A 126 -4.33 -11.76 -12.52
N GLY A 127 -4.71 -10.60 -11.97
CA GLY A 127 -4.24 -9.27 -12.41
C GLY A 127 -3.05 -8.76 -11.63
N GLU A 128 -2.33 -7.80 -12.21
CA GLU A 128 -1.28 -7.03 -11.52
C GLU A 128 -1.93 -6.01 -10.58
N ILE A 129 -1.54 -6.02 -9.32
CA ILE A 129 -2.04 -5.11 -8.29
C ILE A 129 -0.90 -4.20 -7.85
N VAL A 130 -1.17 -2.90 -7.79
CA VAL A 130 -0.27 -1.92 -7.18
C VAL A 130 -0.96 -1.36 -5.94
N LEU A 131 -0.39 -1.58 -4.76
CA LEU A 131 -0.82 -0.97 -3.51
C LEU A 131 0.06 0.24 -3.22
N VAL A 132 -0.54 1.43 -3.22
CA VAL A 132 0.13 2.68 -2.87
C VAL A 132 -0.19 3.05 -1.42
N LEU A 133 0.85 3.22 -0.62
CA LEU A 133 0.79 3.74 0.75
C LEU A 133 1.39 5.15 0.75
N ASP A 134 0.54 6.17 0.73
CA ASP A 134 0.98 7.56 0.72
C ASP A 134 1.13 8.10 2.15
N ASP A 135 2.08 9.00 2.33
CA ASP A 135 2.45 9.60 3.63
C ASP A 135 2.87 8.58 4.71
N TYR A 136 3.53 7.48 4.32
CA TYR A 136 3.95 6.40 5.23
C TYR A 136 4.84 6.86 6.40
N HIS A 137 5.46 8.04 6.32
CA HIS A 137 6.30 8.61 7.38
C HIS A 137 5.55 8.92 8.69
N VAL A 138 4.22 8.87 8.69
CA VAL A 138 3.40 9.06 9.90
C VAL A 138 3.26 7.78 10.72
N ILE A 139 3.68 6.64 10.17
CA ILE A 139 3.63 5.32 10.80
C ILE A 139 4.90 5.08 11.60
N ASP A 140 4.76 5.04 12.92
CA ASP A 140 5.83 4.78 13.88
C ASP A 140 5.55 3.57 14.79
N ALA A 141 4.32 3.03 14.78
CA ALA A 141 3.94 1.84 15.54
C ALA A 141 4.78 0.62 15.11
N ARG A 142 5.41 -0.02 16.10
CA ARG A 142 6.28 -1.18 15.86
C ARG A 142 5.51 -2.34 15.25
N GLU A 143 4.32 -2.63 15.77
CA GLU A 143 3.48 -3.74 15.30
C GLU A 143 3.09 -3.57 13.82
N VAL A 144 2.80 -2.34 13.38
CA VAL A 144 2.52 -2.05 11.96
C VAL A 144 3.76 -2.28 11.12
N ARG A 145 4.94 -1.84 11.58
CA ARG A 145 6.21 -2.03 10.86
C ARG A 145 6.61 -3.51 10.76
N ASP A 146 6.43 -4.26 11.83
CA ASP A 146 6.72 -5.70 11.86
C ASP A 146 5.77 -6.45 10.90
N GLY A 147 4.48 -6.12 10.90
CA GLY A 147 3.51 -6.65 9.95
C GLY A 147 3.82 -6.25 8.49
N MET A 148 4.25 -5.01 8.24
CA MET A 148 4.68 -4.59 6.90
C MET A 148 5.93 -5.35 6.44
N ALA A 149 6.88 -5.62 7.32
CA ALA A 149 8.04 -6.45 6.99
C ALA A 149 7.62 -7.86 6.62
N PHE A 150 6.69 -8.46 7.36
CA PHE A 150 6.12 -9.77 7.04
C PHE A 150 5.40 -9.76 5.69
N LEU A 151 4.53 -8.78 5.44
CA LEU A 151 3.83 -8.62 4.16
C LEU A 151 4.83 -8.57 3.00
N LEU A 152 5.84 -7.71 3.08
CA LEU A 152 6.82 -7.48 2.02
C LEU A 152 7.71 -8.72 1.76
N ASP A 153 8.02 -9.50 2.80
CA ASP A 153 8.77 -10.76 2.66
C ASP A 153 7.98 -11.85 1.90
N HIS A 154 6.64 -11.82 1.98
CA HIS A 154 5.76 -12.86 1.45
C HIS A 154 4.85 -12.38 0.30
N LEU A 155 5.15 -11.22 -0.30
CA LEU A 155 4.36 -10.69 -1.41
C LEU A 155 4.22 -11.70 -2.55
N PRO A 156 2.99 -11.97 -3.04
CA PRO A 156 2.79 -12.75 -4.25
C PRO A 156 3.37 -12.01 -5.47
N PRO A 157 3.73 -12.73 -6.54
CA PRO A 157 4.44 -12.15 -7.69
C PRO A 157 3.75 -10.96 -8.36
N ARG A 158 2.42 -10.91 -8.28
CA ARG A 158 1.58 -9.89 -8.94
C ARG A 158 1.13 -8.74 -8.02
N LEU A 159 1.63 -8.70 -6.79
CA LEU A 159 1.39 -7.60 -5.89
C LEU A 159 2.66 -6.76 -5.75
N HIS A 160 2.55 -5.49 -6.08
CA HIS A 160 3.62 -4.50 -5.96
C HIS A 160 3.21 -3.44 -4.95
N VAL A 161 4.11 -3.10 -4.05
CA VAL A 161 3.87 -2.07 -3.03
C VAL A 161 4.67 -0.83 -3.37
N VAL A 162 4.03 0.31 -3.38
CA VAL A 162 4.66 1.63 -3.57
C VAL A 162 4.47 2.42 -2.28
N ILE A 163 5.55 2.83 -1.66
CA ILE A 163 5.53 3.62 -0.43
C ILE A 163 6.03 5.03 -0.74
N ALA A 164 5.18 6.04 -0.48
CA ALA A 164 5.60 7.43 -0.48
C ALA A 164 5.85 7.91 0.95
N SER A 165 7.04 8.48 1.18
CA SER A 165 7.48 8.89 2.50
C SER A 165 8.29 10.19 2.45
N ARG A 166 8.40 10.93 3.57
CA ARG A 166 9.27 12.11 3.68
C ARG A 166 10.69 11.75 4.05
N ALA A 167 10.88 10.57 4.61
CA ALA A 167 12.16 9.99 4.98
C ALA A 167 12.13 8.49 4.72
N ASP A 168 13.26 7.85 4.72
CA ASP A 168 13.32 6.40 4.58
C ASP A 168 12.58 5.73 5.74
N PRO A 169 11.59 4.88 5.44
CA PRO A 169 10.83 4.20 6.47
C PRO A 169 11.71 3.20 7.23
N ALA A 170 11.41 3.01 8.52
CA ALA A 170 12.08 2.02 9.36
C ALA A 170 11.63 0.58 9.02
N LEU A 171 11.83 0.19 7.76
CA LEU A 171 11.60 -1.14 7.21
C LEU A 171 12.96 -1.81 6.90
N PRO A 172 13.06 -3.14 6.86
CA PRO A 172 14.32 -3.85 6.59
C PRO A 172 14.72 -3.77 5.10
N LEU A 173 14.83 -2.55 4.56
CA LEU A 173 15.06 -2.25 3.15
C LEU A 173 16.37 -2.87 2.61
N ALA A 174 17.41 -2.94 3.45
CA ALA A 174 18.68 -3.55 3.05
C ALA A 174 18.53 -5.03 2.70
N ARG A 175 17.73 -5.77 3.49
CA ARG A 175 17.44 -7.19 3.23
C ARG A 175 16.59 -7.38 1.97
N MET A 176 15.72 -6.42 1.66
CA MET A 176 14.85 -6.47 0.47
C MET A 176 15.59 -6.15 -0.83
N ARG A 177 16.62 -5.28 -0.76
CA ARG A 177 17.46 -4.96 -1.92
C ARG A 177 18.42 -6.09 -2.32
N ALA A 178 18.66 -7.04 -1.43
CA ALA A 178 19.58 -8.16 -1.64
C ALA A 178 18.89 -9.42 -2.22
N ARG A 179 17.59 -9.38 -2.44
CA ARG A 179 16.77 -10.46 -3.04
C ARG A 179 16.22 -10.03 -4.39
#